data_11d9aacff3bac950d6a6e8ba338de2f0
#
_entry.id   11d9aacff3bac950d6a6e8ba338de2f0
#
_cell.length_a   1.000
_cell.length_b   1.000
_cell.length_c   1.000
_cell.angle_alpha   90.00
_cell.angle_beta   90.00
_cell.angle_gamma   90.00
#
_symmetry.space_group_name_H-M   'P 1'
#
loop_
_entity.id
_entity.type
_entity.pdbx_description
1 polymer ?
#
loop_
_entity_poly.entity_id
_entity_poly.type
_entity_poly.pdbx_seq_one_letter_code
_entity_poly.pdbx_strand_id
1 'polypeptide(L)'
;MQTRFWNSLLIGCACALLAACQTTPDAPEPKREVATPVVPEAPVAPVDPRAQKEALLAEALNTYAEGQFEDAIAQLTPLADAPELSLISQIKARKFMAFSHCALGRTRPCRQQFDLALEQDPTFQLTEAEKGHPVWGREFNNARNAARNKRSTRKAP
;
A
#
# COMPACT_ATOMS: atom_id res chain seq x y z
N MET A 1 -38.14 20.47 -12.05
CA MET A 1 -39.04 19.34 -12.30
C MET A 1 -38.43 18.16 -11.57
N GLN A 2 -38.87 17.92 -10.33
CA GLN A 2 -39.89 16.96 -9.88
C GLN A 2 -39.43 15.54 -10.20
N THR A 3 -39.40 14.58 -9.31
CA THR A 3 -40.26 14.18 -8.15
C THR A 3 -39.51 13.05 -7.43
N ARG A 4 -39.35 13.06 -6.08
CA ARG A 4 -40.27 12.48 -5.08
C ARG A 4 -40.66 11.02 -5.36
N PHE A 5 -40.40 10.13 -4.40
CA PHE A 5 -41.35 9.30 -3.65
C PHE A 5 -40.55 8.25 -2.87
N TRP A 6 -40.50 8.31 -1.55
CA TRP A 6 -41.50 7.79 -0.62
C TRP A 6 -41.55 6.27 -0.61
N ASN A 7 -41.21 5.59 0.47
CA ASN A 7 -42.25 5.12 1.38
C ASN A 7 -41.68 4.56 2.68
N SER A 8 -42.21 5.09 3.77
CA SER A 8 -42.22 4.50 5.10
C SER A 8 -43.06 3.22 5.09
N LEU A 9 -42.63 2.20 5.80
CA LEU A 9 -43.54 1.22 6.38
C LEU A 9 -43.06 0.79 7.76
N LEU A 10 -43.73 1.37 8.74
CA LEU A 10 -43.79 0.90 10.12
C LEU A 10 -44.59 -0.38 10.17
N ILE A 11 -44.10 -1.44 10.76
CA ILE A 11 -44.93 -2.48 11.35
C ILE A 11 -44.34 -2.80 12.72
N GLY A 12 -45.06 -2.30 13.72
CA GLY A 12 -44.88 -2.73 15.10
C GLY A 12 -45.52 -4.10 15.32
N CYS A 13 -44.93 -4.88 16.15
CA CYS A 13 -45.62 -5.98 16.83
C CYS A 13 -45.11 -6.08 18.25
N ALA A 14 -45.94 -5.68 19.16
CA ALA A 14 -45.82 -5.91 20.59
C ALA A 14 -46.41 -7.29 20.92
N CYS A 15 -45.75 -8.08 21.74
CA CYS A 15 -46.32 -9.14 22.60
C CYS A 15 -45.24 -9.49 23.63
N ALA A 16 -45.42 -9.07 24.81
CA ALA A 16 -46.14 -9.69 25.93
C ALA A 16 -45.21 -10.56 26.83
N LEU A 17 -45.03 -10.02 27.96
CA LEU A 17 -44.64 -10.53 29.28
C LEU A 17 -44.90 -12.04 29.54
N LEU A 18 -43.90 -12.78 30.02
CA LEU A 18 -44.09 -13.82 30.99
C LEU A 18 -42.90 -13.82 31.97
N ALA A 19 -43.21 -13.34 33.15
CA ALA A 19 -42.40 -13.48 34.35
C ALA A 19 -42.45 -14.94 34.86
N ALA A 20 -41.32 -15.54 35.06
CA ALA A 20 -41.19 -16.70 35.90
C ALA A 20 -39.98 -16.52 36.82
N CYS A 21 -40.25 -16.04 38.02
CA CYS A 21 -39.34 -16.16 39.13
C CYS A 21 -39.20 -17.63 39.51
N GLN A 22 -38.01 -18.18 39.48
CA GLN A 22 -37.63 -19.36 40.26
C GLN A 22 -36.37 -19.05 41.05
N THR A 23 -36.57 -18.71 42.26
CA THR A 23 -35.59 -18.74 43.36
C THR A 23 -35.27 -20.19 43.69
N THR A 24 -34.03 -20.60 43.50
CA THR A 24 -33.45 -21.78 44.12
C THR A 24 -32.26 -21.37 44.98
N PRO A 25 -32.14 -21.99 46.19
CA PRO A 25 -31.21 -21.49 47.19
C PRO A 25 -29.76 -21.95 46.93
N ASP A 26 -28.93 -21.03 47.23
CA ASP A 26 -27.53 -21.02 47.60
C ASP A 26 -26.92 -22.38 47.89
N ALA A 27 -26.01 -22.84 47.02
CA ALA A 27 -24.99 -23.81 47.33
C ALA A 27 -23.63 -23.17 47.01
N PRO A 28 -22.66 -23.15 47.91
CA PRO A 28 -21.36 -22.55 47.63
C PRO A 28 -20.61 -23.39 46.60
N GLU A 29 -20.52 -22.85 45.37
CA GLU A 29 -19.71 -23.43 44.31
C GLU A 29 -18.22 -23.23 44.63
N PRO A 30 -17.41 -24.30 44.60
CA PRO A 30 -15.98 -24.16 44.80
C PRO A 30 -15.39 -23.34 43.65
N LYS A 31 -14.77 -22.22 43.98
CA LYS A 31 -13.97 -21.42 43.06
C LYS A 31 -12.96 -22.32 42.32
N ARG A 32 -13.34 -22.75 41.12
CA ARG A 32 -12.41 -23.36 40.20
C ARG A 32 -11.59 -22.20 39.63
N GLU A 33 -10.43 -22.00 40.24
CA GLU A 33 -9.37 -21.14 39.67
C GLU A 33 -9.03 -21.74 38.31
N VAL A 34 -9.59 -21.12 37.25
CA VAL A 34 -9.25 -21.44 35.86
C VAL A 34 -7.83 -20.91 35.69
N ALA A 35 -6.85 -21.76 35.91
CA ALA A 35 -5.50 -21.55 35.46
C ALA A 35 -5.57 -21.41 33.93
N THR A 36 -5.51 -20.16 33.44
CA THR A 36 -5.28 -19.88 32.02
C THR A 36 -3.99 -20.61 31.63
N PRO A 37 -4.03 -21.52 30.64
CA PRO A 37 -2.79 -22.10 30.16
C PRO A 37 -1.93 -20.95 29.61
N VAL A 38 -0.82 -20.65 30.26
CA VAL A 38 0.24 -19.84 29.74
C VAL A 38 0.80 -20.62 28.54
N VAL A 39 0.29 -20.29 27.35
CA VAL A 39 0.90 -20.75 26.11
C VAL A 39 2.32 -20.16 26.11
N PRO A 40 3.38 -20.97 26.10
CA PRO A 40 4.72 -20.44 25.98
C PRO A 40 4.78 -19.67 24.65
N GLU A 41 4.97 -18.35 24.75
CA GLU A 41 5.24 -17.52 23.59
C GLU A 41 6.50 -18.07 22.91
N ALA A 42 6.31 -18.68 21.74
CA ALA A 42 7.43 -19.23 20.98
C ALA A 42 8.41 -18.08 20.71
N PRO A 43 9.74 -18.31 20.79
CA PRO A 43 10.73 -17.30 20.50
C PRO A 43 10.43 -16.70 19.12
N VAL A 44 10.12 -15.40 19.07
CA VAL A 44 9.93 -14.68 17.81
C VAL A 44 11.26 -14.75 17.08
N ALA A 45 11.29 -15.51 15.99
CA ALA A 45 12.48 -15.60 15.15
C ALA A 45 12.92 -14.19 14.71
N PRO A 46 14.23 -13.90 14.63
CA PRO A 46 14.72 -12.60 14.17
C PRO A 46 14.09 -12.28 12.82
N VAL A 47 13.33 -11.19 12.74
CA VAL A 47 12.70 -10.76 11.48
C VAL A 47 13.82 -10.29 10.55
N ASP A 48 13.95 -10.93 9.39
CA ASP A 48 14.90 -10.52 8.35
C ASP A 48 14.55 -9.08 7.89
N PRO A 49 15.44 -8.09 8.07
CA PRO A 49 15.17 -6.70 7.70
C PRO A 49 14.79 -6.54 6.22
N ARG A 50 15.37 -7.36 5.35
CA ARG A 50 15.03 -7.38 3.92
C ARG A 50 13.60 -7.86 3.70
N ALA A 51 13.22 -8.97 4.30
CA ALA A 51 11.87 -9.51 4.17
C ALA A 51 10.82 -8.50 4.67
N GLN A 52 11.13 -7.80 5.76
CA GLN A 52 10.27 -6.73 6.28
C GLN A 52 10.12 -5.57 5.27
N LYS A 53 11.20 -5.11 4.64
CA LYS A 53 11.15 -4.04 3.62
C LYS A 53 10.43 -4.47 2.35
N GLU A 54 10.60 -5.72 1.90
CA GLU A 54 9.85 -6.25 0.75
C GLU A 54 8.34 -6.35 1.07
N ALA A 55 7.96 -6.69 2.29
CA ALA A 55 6.56 -6.68 2.71
C ALA A 55 5.96 -5.27 2.69
N LEU A 56 6.69 -4.25 3.18
CA LEU A 56 6.28 -2.85 3.11
C LEU A 56 6.16 -2.37 1.65
N LEU A 57 7.07 -2.81 0.77
CA LEU A 57 6.96 -2.51 -0.65
C LEU A 57 5.69 -3.12 -1.26
N ALA A 58 5.38 -4.36 -0.94
CA ALA A 58 4.16 -5.01 -1.42
C ALA A 58 2.89 -4.27 -0.94
N GLU A 59 2.85 -3.84 0.31
CA GLU A 59 1.76 -3.03 0.87
C GLU A 59 1.60 -1.69 0.13
N ALA A 60 2.70 -0.96 -0.09
CA ALA A 60 2.68 0.29 -0.83
C ALA A 60 2.18 0.12 -2.29
N LEU A 61 2.48 -1.02 -2.91
CA LEU A 61 1.97 -1.33 -4.25
C LEU A 61 0.46 -1.65 -4.25
N ASN A 62 -0.06 -2.25 -3.18
CA ASN A 62 -1.50 -2.43 -2.99
C ASN A 62 -2.20 -1.07 -2.81
N THR A 63 -1.63 -0.20 -1.98
CA THR A 63 -2.12 1.18 -1.80
C THR A 63 -2.18 1.94 -3.14
N TYR A 64 -1.15 1.79 -3.98
CA TYR A 64 -1.17 2.32 -5.35
C TYR A 64 -2.29 1.71 -6.20
N ALA A 65 -2.48 0.39 -6.14
CA ALA A 65 -3.51 -0.32 -6.94
C ALA A 65 -4.94 0.09 -6.53
N GLU A 66 -5.13 0.51 -5.29
CA GLU A 66 -6.39 1.06 -4.78
C GLU A 66 -6.62 2.53 -5.21
N GLY A 67 -5.67 3.13 -5.93
CA GLY A 67 -5.75 4.52 -6.38
C GLY A 67 -5.39 5.56 -5.30
N GLN A 68 -4.88 5.14 -4.14
CA GLN A 68 -4.45 6.00 -3.04
C GLN A 68 -3.03 6.53 -3.32
N PHE A 69 -2.89 7.36 -4.34
CA PHE A 69 -1.59 7.75 -4.89
C PHE A 69 -0.73 8.57 -3.92
N GLU A 70 -1.33 9.42 -3.08
CA GLU A 70 -0.60 10.21 -2.08
C GLU A 70 0.01 9.29 -1.00
N ASP A 71 -0.78 8.37 -0.50
CA ASP A 71 -0.35 7.42 0.54
C ASP A 71 0.70 6.46 -0.02
N ALA A 72 0.52 6.00 -1.26
CA ALA A 72 1.52 5.19 -1.96
C ALA A 72 2.86 5.92 -2.09
N ILE A 73 2.87 7.22 -2.44
CA ILE A 73 4.10 8.02 -2.49
C ILE A 73 4.76 8.08 -1.12
N ALA A 74 3.98 8.36 -0.06
CA ALA A 74 4.51 8.43 1.30
C ALA A 74 5.15 7.11 1.76
N GLN A 75 4.51 5.98 1.48
CA GLN A 75 5.00 4.64 1.81
C GLN A 75 6.22 4.23 0.97
N LEU A 76 6.24 4.57 -0.32
CA LEU A 76 7.33 4.21 -1.24
C LEU A 76 8.60 5.06 -1.03
N THR A 77 8.47 6.29 -0.54
CA THR A 77 9.59 7.22 -0.38
C THR A 77 10.75 6.62 0.44
N PRO A 78 10.54 6.05 1.64
CA PRO A 78 11.63 5.47 2.42
C PRO A 78 12.17 4.17 1.82
N LEU A 79 11.47 3.55 0.87
CA LEU A 79 11.86 2.29 0.24
C LEU A 79 12.73 2.49 -1.01
N ALA A 80 12.61 3.63 -1.65
CA ALA A 80 13.31 3.94 -2.90
C ALA A 80 14.85 3.95 -2.76
N ASP A 81 15.36 4.17 -1.54
CA ASP A 81 16.79 4.20 -1.22
C ASP A 81 17.15 3.28 -0.04
N ALA A 82 16.26 2.37 0.35
CA ALA A 82 16.49 1.45 1.47
C ALA A 82 17.60 0.46 1.14
N PRO A 83 18.72 0.44 1.90
CA PRO A 83 19.87 -0.41 1.58
C PRO A 83 19.59 -1.91 1.76
N GLU A 84 18.54 -2.26 2.51
CA GLU A 84 18.09 -3.64 2.69
C GLU A 84 17.42 -4.20 1.44
N LEU A 85 16.86 -3.33 0.60
CA LEU A 85 16.20 -3.73 -0.65
C LEU A 85 17.20 -3.94 -1.78
N SER A 86 16.88 -4.88 -2.66
CA SER A 86 17.61 -5.02 -3.91
C SER A 86 17.45 -3.78 -4.78
N LEU A 87 18.43 -3.52 -5.68
CA LEU A 87 18.32 -2.45 -6.67
C LEU A 87 17.02 -2.55 -7.48
N ILE A 88 16.59 -3.77 -7.82
CA ILE A 88 15.35 -4.01 -8.55
C ILE A 88 14.13 -3.53 -7.74
N SER A 89 14.11 -3.79 -6.43
CA SER A 89 13.02 -3.37 -5.53
C SER A 89 13.02 -1.86 -5.33
N GLN A 90 14.20 -1.23 -5.20
CA GLN A 90 14.33 0.22 -5.12
C GLN A 90 13.84 0.91 -6.40
N ILE A 91 14.22 0.41 -7.58
CA ILE A 91 13.74 0.91 -8.88
C ILE A 91 12.23 0.69 -9.03
N LYS A 92 11.70 -0.44 -8.54
CA LYS A 92 10.25 -0.68 -8.51
C LYS A 92 9.55 0.39 -7.67
N ALA A 93 10.06 0.72 -6.48
CA ALA A 93 9.53 1.78 -5.64
C ALA A 93 9.51 3.13 -6.40
N ARG A 94 10.62 3.53 -7.01
CA ARG A 94 10.70 4.76 -7.83
C ARG A 94 9.73 4.76 -9.00
N LYS A 95 9.59 3.63 -9.70
CA LYS A 95 8.63 3.49 -10.81
C LYS A 95 7.21 3.80 -10.36
N PHE A 96 6.76 3.20 -9.27
CA PHE A 96 5.39 3.41 -8.78
C PHE A 96 5.18 4.78 -8.13
N MET A 97 6.23 5.39 -7.55
CA MET A 97 6.20 6.81 -7.17
C MET A 97 6.00 7.70 -8.40
N ALA A 98 6.72 7.43 -9.50
CA ALA A 98 6.55 8.16 -10.75
C ALA A 98 5.11 8.05 -11.27
N PHE A 99 4.57 6.83 -11.32
CA PHE A 99 3.19 6.59 -11.75
C PHE A 99 2.18 7.34 -10.88
N SER A 100 2.34 7.30 -9.56
CA SER A 100 1.50 8.00 -8.60
C SER A 100 1.53 9.52 -8.83
N HIS A 101 2.72 10.11 -8.95
CA HIS A 101 2.85 11.53 -9.26
C HIS A 101 2.20 11.89 -10.60
N CYS A 102 2.39 11.07 -11.62
CA CYS A 102 1.77 11.28 -12.92
C CYS A 102 0.24 11.18 -12.86
N ALA A 103 -0.31 10.23 -12.11
CA ALA A 103 -1.75 10.08 -11.89
C ALA A 103 -2.36 11.32 -11.20
N LEU A 104 -1.60 11.95 -10.30
CA LEU A 104 -1.96 13.20 -9.62
C LEU A 104 -1.71 14.47 -10.48
N GLY A 105 -1.34 14.33 -11.76
CA GLY A 105 -1.02 15.44 -12.64
C GLY A 105 0.32 16.13 -12.36
N ARG A 106 1.13 15.59 -11.45
CA ARG A 106 2.43 16.14 -11.04
C ARG A 106 3.55 15.69 -11.97
N THR A 107 3.60 16.20 -13.19
CA THR A 107 4.52 15.75 -14.24
C THR A 107 6.00 15.93 -13.90
N ARG A 108 6.35 17.01 -13.18
CA ARG A 108 7.74 17.28 -12.78
C ARG A 108 8.27 16.25 -11.77
N PRO A 109 7.61 15.99 -10.63
CA PRO A 109 8.00 14.92 -9.73
C PRO A 109 7.94 13.53 -10.38
N CYS A 110 6.93 13.26 -11.22
CA CYS A 110 6.85 12.01 -11.98
C CYS A 110 8.14 11.76 -12.77
N ARG A 111 8.55 12.74 -13.59
CA ARG A 111 9.78 12.67 -14.39
C ARG A 111 11.02 12.50 -13.52
N GLN A 112 11.09 13.24 -12.40
CA GLN A 112 12.22 13.17 -11.48
C GLN A 112 12.44 11.74 -10.94
N GLN A 113 11.37 11.01 -10.62
CA GLN A 113 11.50 9.62 -10.15
C GLN A 113 12.02 8.69 -11.26
N PHE A 114 11.65 8.90 -12.51
CA PHE A 114 12.22 8.18 -13.63
C PHE A 114 13.70 8.54 -13.88
N ASP A 115 14.07 9.81 -13.74
CA ASP A 115 15.46 10.25 -13.85
C ASP A 115 16.33 9.53 -12.80
N LEU A 116 15.88 9.47 -11.54
CA LEU A 116 16.57 8.78 -10.45
C LEU A 116 16.65 7.25 -10.68
N ALA A 117 15.58 6.62 -11.17
CA ALA A 117 15.59 5.21 -11.53
C ALA A 117 16.63 4.91 -12.63
N LEU A 118 16.72 5.76 -13.65
CA LEU A 118 17.68 5.63 -14.75
C LEU A 118 19.12 6.02 -14.38
N GLU A 119 19.30 6.79 -13.31
CA GLU A 119 20.63 7.04 -12.70
C GLU A 119 21.13 5.82 -11.95
N GLN A 120 20.24 5.11 -11.24
CA GLN A 120 20.55 3.86 -10.53
C GLN A 120 20.75 2.69 -11.51
N ASP A 121 19.87 2.53 -12.49
CA ASP A 121 19.99 1.53 -13.55
C ASP A 121 19.71 2.15 -14.93
N PRO A 122 20.77 2.47 -15.68
CA PRO A 122 20.64 2.98 -17.03
C PRO A 122 19.96 2.05 -18.04
N THR A 123 19.78 0.78 -17.68
CA THR A 123 19.11 -0.23 -18.53
C THR A 123 17.63 -0.41 -18.19
N PHE A 124 17.16 0.27 -17.14
CA PHE A 124 15.76 0.21 -16.71
C PHE A 124 14.79 0.55 -17.86
N GLN A 125 13.77 -0.28 -18.00
CA GLN A 125 12.71 -0.13 -19.00
C GLN A 125 11.33 -0.32 -18.36
N LEU A 126 10.36 0.39 -18.89
CA LEU A 126 8.95 0.09 -18.66
C LEU A 126 8.52 -1.14 -19.49
N THR A 127 7.53 -1.87 -19.04
CA THR A 127 6.88 -2.92 -19.85
C THR A 127 6.19 -2.31 -21.08
N GLU A 128 5.86 -3.10 -22.07
CA GLU A 128 5.20 -2.59 -23.29
C GLU A 128 3.85 -1.93 -22.96
N ALA A 129 3.08 -2.52 -22.05
CA ALA A 129 1.82 -1.94 -21.58
C ALA A 129 2.02 -0.59 -20.88
N GLU A 130 3.06 -0.46 -20.05
CA GLU A 130 3.37 0.78 -19.34
C GLU A 130 3.89 1.88 -20.27
N LYS A 131 4.69 1.53 -21.29
CA LYS A 131 5.22 2.48 -22.29
C LYS A 131 4.12 3.18 -23.09
N GLY A 132 3.01 2.48 -23.36
CA GLY A 132 1.88 2.99 -24.11
C GLY A 132 1.02 4.01 -23.36
N HIS A 133 1.22 4.17 -22.06
CA HIS A 133 0.39 5.08 -21.27
C HIS A 133 0.63 6.56 -21.65
N PRO A 134 -0.45 7.35 -21.90
CA PRO A 134 -0.32 8.69 -22.47
C PRO A 134 0.41 9.71 -21.59
N VAL A 135 0.39 9.53 -20.28
CA VAL A 135 1.02 10.44 -19.32
C VAL A 135 2.42 9.97 -18.95
N TRP A 136 2.56 8.89 -18.21
CA TRP A 136 3.88 8.45 -17.72
C TRP A 136 4.78 7.86 -18.80
N GLY A 137 4.25 7.27 -19.87
CA GLY A 137 5.05 6.80 -20.99
C GLY A 137 5.82 7.93 -21.65
N ARG A 138 5.19 9.10 -21.82
CA ARG A 138 5.84 10.32 -22.32
C ARG A 138 6.94 10.80 -21.37
N GLU A 139 6.65 10.90 -20.07
CA GLU A 139 7.61 11.38 -19.08
C GLU A 139 8.81 10.43 -18.92
N PHE A 140 8.58 9.12 -18.99
CA PHE A 140 9.66 8.12 -19.03
C PHE A 140 10.55 8.30 -20.27
N ASN A 141 9.97 8.48 -21.46
CA ASN A 141 10.73 8.71 -22.68
C ASN A 141 11.58 9.99 -22.60
N ASN A 142 11.04 11.06 -22.01
CA ASN A 142 11.77 12.29 -21.76
C ASN A 142 12.97 12.07 -20.81
N ALA A 143 12.77 11.37 -19.71
CA ALA A 143 13.83 11.01 -18.76
C ALA A 143 14.91 10.16 -19.43
N ARG A 144 14.52 9.12 -20.19
CA ARG A 144 15.44 8.25 -20.92
C ARG A 144 16.30 9.01 -21.94
N ASN A 145 15.71 9.92 -22.69
CA ASN A 145 16.44 10.75 -23.65
C ASN A 145 17.44 11.68 -22.94
N ALA A 146 17.04 12.30 -21.82
CA ALA A 146 17.94 13.13 -21.01
C ALA A 146 19.12 12.30 -20.44
N ALA A 147 18.85 11.10 -19.92
CA ALA A 147 19.89 10.21 -19.40
C ALA A 147 20.88 9.77 -20.50
N ARG A 148 20.42 9.54 -21.73
CA ARG A 148 21.27 9.20 -22.89
C ARG A 148 22.16 10.38 -23.27
N ASN A 149 21.63 11.59 -23.32
CA ASN A 149 22.37 12.80 -23.64
C ASN A 149 23.46 13.09 -22.60
N LYS A 150 23.13 13.00 -21.29
CA LYS A 150 24.10 13.15 -20.20
C LYS A 150 25.30 12.17 -20.35
N ARG A 151 25.02 10.93 -20.79
CA ARG A 151 26.09 9.93 -21.00
C ARG A 151 26.95 10.25 -22.22
N SER A 152 26.36 10.72 -23.29
CA SER A 152 27.10 11.12 -24.51
C SER A 152 28.06 12.27 -24.23
N THR A 153 27.61 13.29 -23.47
CA THR A 153 28.44 14.45 -23.12
C THR A 153 29.58 14.09 -22.16
N ARG A 154 29.39 13.10 -21.26
CA ARG A 154 30.47 12.62 -20.37
C ARG A 154 31.54 11.78 -21.08
N LYS A 155 31.20 11.20 -22.23
CA LYS A 155 32.09 10.32 -23.00
C LYS A 155 32.85 11.09 -24.10
N ALA A 156 32.52 12.34 -24.38
CA ALA A 156 33.26 13.18 -25.31
C ALA A 156 34.61 13.59 -24.66
N PRO A 157 35.78 13.37 -25.31
CA PRO A 157 37.09 13.72 -24.79
C PRO A 157 37.28 15.21 -24.64
#